data_96a38913b3da642405ffa985fd95d4c2
#
_entry.id   96a38913b3da642405ffa985fd95d4c2
#
_cell.length_a   1.000
_cell.length_b   1.000
_cell.length_c   1.000
_cell.angle_alpha   90.00
_cell.angle_beta   90.00
_cell.angle_gamma   90.00
#
_symmetry.space_group_name_H-M   'P 1'
#
loop_
_entity.id
_entity.type
_entity.pdbx_description
1 polymer ?
#
loop_
_entity_poly.entity_id
_entity_poly.type
_entity_poly.pdbx_seq_one_letter_code
_entity_poly.pdbx_strand_id
1 'polypeptide(L)'
;MVRKLVEAGQDLESVFWRESDPEGLMLYKALANCPGETEKQIHHYLLINGSGYDLLEGNKPFLANTVYEPGHALYPAGITRKEIEDYVAAHPAKKAEVYSPWTVVKRSGGDLVGVPYHVEYNQWLVPAAKALRDAASLSDDKAFANFLRLRADALLTDDYYKSDLAWVDLDNPKFDVIFAPYETYLDDLLGVKTSYGVAVMIRNPGESAKLATYKKYVADIQDALPLAAFDKPSNAGHPTPMEVMDAPYRSGDLRHGYQAVADNLPNDPRIHAEKGTKKIFFKNFMDARVNYVVLPIGKLLMRQDQASLPSMDGYLSVVVMHEISHGLGPAYSRVAGKQADIRESIGPIYSGLEEAKADIVGLYGLDWLMNKGVLPKSRARDYYASHVAGIFRTVRFGVAEAHARAEMMEFNYFVEQSAITRDATTGRYAIDFAKMPGAVASLAKELLEIEATGNRTRAEAWFKKYGTMPADLQAALSKTGRVPVDVDPITSFGENVR
;
A
#
# COMPACT_ATOMS: atom_id res chain seq x y z
N MET A 1 -2.50 -11.76 26.11
CA MET A 1 -1.98 -10.65 25.30
C MET A 1 -2.82 -10.46 24.03
N VAL A 2 -2.83 -11.37 23.03
CA VAL A 2 -3.51 -11.18 21.73
C VAL A 2 -4.98 -10.76 21.87
N ARG A 3 -5.78 -11.38 22.77
CA ARG A 3 -7.16 -10.95 23.00
C ARG A 3 -7.28 -9.47 23.40
N LYS A 4 -6.34 -8.95 24.19
CA LYS A 4 -6.31 -7.52 24.57
C LYS A 4 -5.96 -6.61 23.42
N LEU A 5 -5.09 -7.06 22.52
CA LEU A 5 -4.80 -6.35 21.28
C LEU A 5 -6.03 -6.30 20.37
N VAL A 6 -6.76 -7.41 20.24
CA VAL A 6 -8.01 -7.45 19.49
C VAL A 6 -9.09 -6.55 20.11
N GLU A 7 -9.23 -6.54 21.45
CA GLU A 7 -10.15 -5.61 22.15
C GLU A 7 -9.84 -4.14 21.80
N ALA A 8 -8.56 -3.75 21.83
CA ALA A 8 -8.13 -2.42 21.41
C ALA A 8 -8.46 -2.16 19.92
N GLY A 9 -8.26 -3.14 19.05
CA GLY A 9 -8.59 -3.03 17.64
C GLY A 9 -10.07 -2.85 17.36
N GLN A 10 -10.95 -3.48 18.14
CA GLN A 10 -12.41 -3.30 18.02
C GLN A 10 -12.85 -1.88 18.41
N ASP A 11 -12.18 -1.27 19.38
CA ASP A 11 -12.44 0.13 19.73
C ASP A 11 -11.99 1.06 18.58
N LEU A 12 -10.82 0.81 17.97
CA LEU A 12 -10.33 1.59 16.82
C LEU A 12 -11.14 1.34 15.53
N GLU A 13 -11.69 0.15 15.34
CA GLU A 13 -12.67 -0.11 14.28
C GLU A 13 -13.86 0.84 14.41
N SER A 14 -14.31 1.05 15.65
CA SER A 14 -15.41 1.98 15.94
C SER A 14 -15.04 3.44 15.67
N VAL A 15 -13.77 3.80 15.81
CA VAL A 15 -13.25 5.12 15.41
C VAL A 15 -13.26 5.25 13.88
N PHE A 16 -12.68 4.28 13.17
CA PHE A 16 -12.63 4.32 11.70
C PHE A 16 -13.99 4.54 11.04
N TRP A 17 -15.03 3.83 11.49
CA TRP A 17 -16.38 4.05 10.99
C TRP A 17 -16.88 5.49 11.19
N ARG A 18 -16.38 6.19 12.20
CA ARG A 18 -16.73 7.59 12.48
C ARG A 18 -15.88 8.58 11.69
N GLU A 19 -14.72 8.17 11.29
CA GLU A 19 -13.87 8.90 10.32
C GLU A 19 -14.43 8.77 8.92
N SER A 20 -14.91 7.56 8.58
CA SER A 20 -15.39 7.20 7.25
C SER A 20 -16.85 7.59 7.03
N ASP A 21 -17.79 6.88 7.64
CA ASP A 21 -19.23 7.03 7.40
C ASP A 21 -20.07 6.69 8.65
N PRO A 22 -20.34 7.67 9.53
CA PRO A 22 -21.20 7.44 10.71
C PRO A 22 -22.62 6.99 10.38
N GLU A 23 -23.19 7.42 9.24
CA GLU A 23 -24.53 7.01 8.81
C GLU A 23 -24.52 5.58 8.29
N GLY A 24 -23.49 5.21 7.51
CA GLY A 24 -23.24 3.84 7.09
C GLY A 24 -23.09 2.90 8.28
N LEU A 25 -22.41 3.32 9.35
CA LEU A 25 -22.30 2.56 10.59
C LEU A 25 -23.68 2.30 11.23
N MET A 26 -24.55 3.30 11.27
CA MET A 26 -25.90 3.12 11.82
C MET A 26 -26.68 2.09 11.01
N LEU A 27 -26.60 2.16 9.68
CA LEU A 27 -27.22 1.18 8.79
C LEU A 27 -26.61 -0.21 8.95
N TYR A 28 -25.28 -0.32 9.01
CA TYR A 28 -24.59 -1.57 9.26
C TYR A 28 -25.12 -2.26 10.54
N LYS A 29 -25.21 -1.52 11.65
CA LYS A 29 -25.76 -2.05 12.91
C LYS A 29 -27.23 -2.43 12.80
N ALA A 30 -28.03 -1.66 12.11
CA ALA A 30 -29.47 -1.95 11.92
C ALA A 30 -29.72 -3.22 11.11
N LEU A 31 -28.84 -3.51 10.13
CA LEU A 31 -28.96 -4.66 9.24
C LEU A 31 -28.40 -5.96 9.83
N ALA A 32 -27.64 -5.92 10.92
CA ALA A 32 -26.89 -7.07 11.47
C ALA A 32 -27.75 -8.34 11.73
N ASN A 33 -29.03 -8.18 12.01
CA ASN A 33 -29.93 -9.29 12.30
C ASN A 33 -31.12 -9.40 11.31
N CYS A 34 -31.06 -8.67 10.18
CA CYS A 34 -32.11 -8.73 9.18
C CYS A 34 -32.05 -10.07 8.42
N PRO A 35 -33.23 -10.77 8.24
CA PRO A 35 -33.24 -12.09 7.63
C PRO A 35 -33.19 -12.08 6.12
N GLY A 36 -33.52 -10.95 5.46
CA GLY A 36 -33.61 -10.83 4.01
C GLY A 36 -32.25 -10.95 3.33
N GLU A 37 -32.22 -11.52 2.12
CA GLU A 37 -30.96 -11.73 1.39
C GLU A 37 -30.33 -10.40 0.91
N THR A 38 -31.15 -9.45 0.49
CA THR A 38 -30.68 -8.12 0.07
C THR A 38 -30.06 -7.38 1.24
N GLU A 39 -30.68 -7.41 2.41
CA GLU A 39 -30.20 -6.78 3.64
C GLU A 39 -28.85 -7.38 4.07
N LYS A 40 -28.71 -8.71 3.97
CA LYS A 40 -27.42 -9.38 4.25
C LYS A 40 -26.33 -8.96 3.28
N GLN A 41 -26.65 -8.83 1.99
CA GLN A 41 -25.68 -8.38 0.98
C GLN A 41 -25.28 -6.93 1.22
N ILE A 42 -26.22 -6.03 1.53
CA ILE A 42 -25.92 -4.63 1.88
C ILE A 42 -25.07 -4.57 3.14
N HIS A 43 -25.45 -5.32 4.20
CA HIS A 43 -24.66 -5.41 5.43
C HIS A 43 -23.24 -5.84 5.18
N HIS A 44 -23.03 -6.88 4.37
CA HIS A 44 -21.73 -7.38 4.01
C HIS A 44 -20.94 -6.34 3.17
N TYR A 45 -21.59 -5.66 2.23
CA TYR A 45 -20.93 -4.68 1.38
C TYR A 45 -20.54 -3.41 2.15
N LEU A 46 -21.36 -3.01 3.13
CA LEU A 46 -20.98 -1.98 4.11
C LEU A 46 -19.73 -2.40 4.90
N LEU A 47 -19.64 -3.66 5.31
CA LEU A 47 -18.45 -4.18 6.00
C LEU A 47 -17.21 -4.18 5.12
N ILE A 48 -17.33 -4.58 3.85
CA ILE A 48 -16.19 -4.55 2.91
C ILE A 48 -15.61 -3.14 2.79
N ASN A 49 -16.48 -2.12 2.71
CA ASN A 49 -16.08 -0.75 2.45
C ASN A 49 -15.89 0.11 3.71
N GLY A 50 -16.45 -0.28 4.87
CA GLY A 50 -16.49 0.58 6.06
C GLY A 50 -17.30 1.86 5.83
N SER A 51 -18.15 1.89 4.81
CA SER A 51 -18.95 3.04 4.40
C SER A 51 -20.04 2.64 3.39
N GLY A 52 -20.94 3.57 3.05
CA GLY A 52 -21.89 3.46 1.95
C GLY A 52 -21.31 3.78 0.56
N TYR A 53 -19.99 3.85 0.45
CA TYR A 53 -19.27 4.14 -0.80
C TYR A 53 -18.38 2.97 -1.19
N ASP A 54 -18.29 2.67 -2.49
CA ASP A 54 -17.39 1.65 -3.01
C ASP A 54 -15.98 2.22 -3.16
N LEU A 55 -15.12 1.93 -2.19
CA LEU A 55 -13.73 2.41 -2.15
C LEU A 55 -12.89 1.90 -3.34
N LEU A 56 -13.29 0.79 -3.97
CA LEU A 56 -12.59 0.23 -5.12
C LEU A 56 -13.16 0.70 -6.46
N GLU A 57 -14.31 1.40 -6.46
CA GLU A 57 -14.94 1.98 -7.65
C GLU A 57 -15.01 3.52 -7.55
N GLY A 58 -13.95 4.17 -7.07
CA GLY A 58 -13.83 5.63 -7.00
C GLY A 58 -14.83 6.27 -6.04
N ASN A 59 -15.09 5.66 -4.91
CA ASN A 59 -16.01 6.14 -3.87
C ASN A 59 -17.46 6.32 -4.35
N LYS A 60 -17.88 5.54 -5.33
CA LYS A 60 -19.23 5.57 -5.85
C LYS A 60 -20.25 5.14 -4.78
N PRO A 61 -21.25 5.98 -4.47
CA PRO A 61 -22.30 5.58 -3.56
C PRO A 61 -23.10 4.37 -4.08
N PHE A 62 -23.30 3.35 -3.24
CA PHE A 62 -24.11 2.19 -3.59
C PHE A 62 -25.45 2.13 -2.84
N LEU A 63 -25.68 3.07 -1.93
CA LEU A 63 -26.95 3.27 -1.24
C LEU A 63 -27.75 4.39 -1.89
N ALA A 64 -29.07 4.22 -1.97
CA ALA A 64 -29.96 5.26 -2.49
C ALA A 64 -29.89 6.54 -1.63
N ASN A 65 -29.89 7.68 -2.28
CA ASN A 65 -29.82 9.01 -1.65
C ASN A 65 -28.54 9.31 -0.86
N THR A 66 -27.49 8.50 -0.99
CA THR A 66 -26.18 8.79 -0.42
C THR A 66 -25.41 9.68 -1.38
N VAL A 67 -24.80 10.74 -0.86
CA VAL A 67 -23.94 11.66 -1.59
C VAL A 67 -22.52 11.49 -1.06
N TYR A 68 -21.57 11.28 -1.96
CA TYR A 68 -20.18 11.17 -1.55
C TYR A 68 -19.65 12.53 -1.09
N GLU A 69 -19.05 12.53 0.10
CA GLU A 69 -18.37 13.68 0.71
C GLU A 69 -16.84 13.46 0.64
N PRO A 70 -16.12 14.22 -0.21
CA PRO A 70 -14.66 14.13 -0.24
C PRO A 70 -14.07 14.50 1.14
N GLY A 71 -13.29 13.67 1.74
CA GLY A 71 -12.78 13.84 3.11
C GLY A 71 -13.69 13.21 4.18
N HIS A 72 -14.78 12.57 3.76
CA HIS A 72 -15.63 11.77 4.64
C HIS A 72 -16.11 12.54 5.90
N ALA A 73 -16.18 11.90 7.06
CA ALA A 73 -16.59 12.56 8.31
C ALA A 73 -15.44 13.32 9.02
N LEU A 74 -14.27 13.43 8.40
CA LEU A 74 -13.13 14.21 8.90
C LEU A 74 -13.31 15.71 8.71
N TYR A 75 -14.30 16.11 7.92
CA TYR A 75 -14.65 17.50 7.61
C TYR A 75 -16.15 17.76 7.70
N PRO A 76 -16.57 19.04 7.80
CA PRO A 76 -17.99 19.38 7.72
C PRO A 76 -18.59 18.99 6.37
N ALA A 77 -19.78 18.42 6.37
CA ALA A 77 -20.50 18.07 5.15
C ALA A 77 -20.61 19.27 4.19
N GLY A 78 -20.42 19.00 2.89
CA GLY A 78 -20.49 20.00 1.82
C GLY A 78 -19.37 21.02 1.79
N ILE A 79 -18.33 20.91 2.63
CA ILE A 79 -17.18 21.83 2.57
C ILE A 79 -16.34 21.56 1.32
N THR A 80 -15.77 22.58 0.75
CA THR A 80 -14.88 22.46 -0.42
C THR A 80 -13.42 22.75 -0.04
N ARG A 81 -12.47 22.19 -0.80
CA ARG A 81 -11.04 22.51 -0.68
C ARG A 81 -10.82 24.04 -0.73
N LYS A 82 -11.46 24.70 -1.69
CA LYS A 82 -11.32 26.14 -1.84
C LYS A 82 -11.78 26.91 -0.61
N GLU A 83 -12.89 26.50 0.01
CA GLU A 83 -13.39 27.15 1.23
C GLU A 83 -12.38 27.03 2.39
N ILE A 84 -11.75 25.85 2.54
CA ILE A 84 -10.72 25.65 3.57
C ILE A 84 -9.48 26.49 3.27
N GLU A 85 -9.02 26.51 2.01
CA GLU A 85 -7.87 27.30 1.59
C GLU A 85 -8.10 28.80 1.78
N ASP A 86 -9.27 29.32 1.39
CA ASP A 86 -9.66 30.72 1.58
C ASP A 86 -9.74 31.07 3.08
N TYR A 87 -10.35 30.20 3.89
CA TYR A 87 -10.43 30.39 5.35
C TYR A 87 -9.03 30.47 5.99
N VAL A 88 -8.15 29.52 5.66
CA VAL A 88 -6.79 29.49 6.21
C VAL A 88 -5.96 30.68 5.71
N ALA A 89 -6.16 31.13 4.47
CA ALA A 89 -5.50 32.33 3.96
C ALA A 89 -5.94 33.59 4.73
N ALA A 90 -7.22 33.68 5.11
CA ALA A 90 -7.76 34.77 5.93
C ALA A 90 -7.36 34.60 7.44
N HIS A 91 -7.11 33.40 7.91
CA HIS A 91 -6.79 33.06 9.30
C HIS A 91 -5.49 32.23 9.41
N PRO A 92 -4.29 32.78 9.09
CA PRO A 92 -3.04 31.98 9.03
C PRO A 92 -2.69 31.26 10.32
N ALA A 93 -3.07 31.79 11.49
CA ALA A 93 -2.85 31.16 12.78
C ALA A 93 -3.62 29.83 12.96
N LYS A 94 -4.69 29.61 12.20
CA LYS A 94 -5.50 28.38 12.20
C LYS A 94 -4.95 27.29 11.28
N LYS A 95 -3.96 27.58 10.45
CA LYS A 95 -3.41 26.64 9.50
C LYS A 95 -2.94 25.35 10.17
N ALA A 96 -2.13 25.43 11.23
CA ALA A 96 -1.60 24.26 11.90
C ALA A 96 -2.69 23.35 12.50
N GLU A 97 -3.78 23.95 13.00
CA GLU A 97 -4.93 23.24 13.55
C GLU A 97 -5.77 22.56 12.46
N VAL A 98 -6.11 23.30 11.41
CA VAL A 98 -6.95 22.81 10.31
C VAL A 98 -6.23 21.76 9.45
N TYR A 99 -4.92 21.93 9.23
CA TYR A 99 -4.09 21.01 8.45
C TYR A 99 -3.34 19.98 9.30
N SER A 100 -3.62 19.88 10.60
CA SER A 100 -3.09 18.77 11.40
C SER A 100 -3.61 17.43 10.85
N PRO A 101 -2.78 16.41 10.70
CA PRO A 101 -3.24 15.08 10.27
C PRO A 101 -4.17 14.38 11.28
N TRP A 102 -4.17 14.85 12.52
CA TRP A 102 -4.87 14.24 13.66
C TRP A 102 -5.94 15.16 14.26
N THR A 103 -6.70 15.82 13.40
CA THR A 103 -7.86 16.65 13.81
C THR A 103 -9.04 16.45 12.89
N VAL A 104 -10.23 16.38 13.48
CA VAL A 104 -11.49 16.53 12.74
C VAL A 104 -11.81 18.01 12.62
N VAL A 105 -12.04 18.48 11.40
CA VAL A 105 -12.44 19.88 11.18
C VAL A 105 -13.95 20.03 11.39
N LYS A 106 -14.36 20.99 12.17
CA LYS A 106 -15.78 21.31 12.44
C LYS A 106 -16.09 22.78 12.20
N ARG A 107 -17.36 23.08 11.89
CA ARG A 107 -17.86 24.46 11.87
C ARG A 107 -18.28 24.86 13.28
N SER A 108 -17.82 26.03 13.75
CA SER A 108 -18.23 26.61 15.04
C SER A 108 -18.49 28.10 14.85
N GLY A 109 -19.75 28.51 14.83
CA GLY A 109 -20.13 29.88 14.45
C GLY A 109 -19.78 30.17 12.99
N GLY A 110 -18.86 31.09 12.73
CA GLY A 110 -18.34 31.37 11.37
C GLY A 110 -16.95 30.76 11.13
N ASP A 111 -16.40 30.02 12.12
CA ASP A 111 -15.03 29.52 12.11
C ASP A 111 -14.94 28.04 11.74
N LEU A 112 -13.75 27.64 11.23
CA LEU A 112 -13.32 26.25 11.20
C LEU A 112 -12.43 25.95 12.40
N VAL A 113 -12.75 24.86 13.11
CA VAL A 113 -12.04 24.42 14.32
C VAL A 113 -11.56 22.99 14.10
N GLY A 114 -10.27 22.73 14.31
CA GLY A 114 -9.69 21.40 14.32
C GLY A 114 -9.80 20.78 15.71
N VAL A 115 -10.63 19.77 15.86
CA VAL A 115 -10.77 19.03 17.13
C VAL A 115 -9.77 17.87 17.12
N PRO A 116 -8.80 17.82 18.07
CA PRO A 116 -7.83 16.71 18.13
C PRO A 116 -8.51 15.34 18.22
N TYR A 117 -7.92 14.31 17.59
CA TYR A 117 -8.49 12.96 17.58
C TYR A 117 -8.66 12.38 18.99
N HIS A 118 -7.67 12.59 19.88
CA HIS A 118 -7.76 12.12 21.26
C HIS A 118 -8.92 12.77 22.04
N VAL A 119 -9.43 13.93 21.60
CA VAL A 119 -10.61 14.60 22.18
C VAL A 119 -11.89 14.08 21.50
N GLU A 120 -11.91 14.09 20.17
CA GLU A 120 -13.10 13.70 19.39
C GLU A 120 -13.49 12.25 19.62
N TYR A 121 -12.48 11.36 19.63
CA TYR A 121 -12.68 9.91 19.73
C TYR A 121 -12.38 9.35 21.14
N ASN A 122 -12.30 10.22 22.15
CA ASN A 122 -11.91 9.86 23.53
C ASN A 122 -12.65 8.62 24.06
N GLN A 123 -13.95 8.51 23.77
CA GLN A 123 -14.81 7.40 24.21
C GLN A 123 -14.26 6.02 23.82
N TRP A 124 -13.56 5.90 22.68
CA TRP A 124 -12.99 4.66 22.17
C TRP A 124 -11.48 4.58 22.39
N LEU A 125 -10.78 5.72 22.36
CA LEU A 125 -9.33 5.73 22.54
C LEU A 125 -8.91 5.42 23.97
N VAL A 126 -9.69 5.82 24.97
CA VAL A 126 -9.42 5.48 26.37
C VAL A 126 -9.48 3.97 26.64
N PRO A 127 -10.54 3.23 26.29
CA PRO A 127 -10.54 1.78 26.45
C PRO A 127 -9.51 1.07 25.57
N ALA A 128 -9.26 1.53 24.34
CA ALA A 128 -8.20 0.99 23.49
C ALA A 128 -6.80 1.13 24.13
N ALA A 129 -6.48 2.32 24.64
CA ALA A 129 -5.22 2.56 25.35
C ALA A 129 -5.08 1.70 26.61
N LYS A 130 -6.19 1.50 27.35
CA LYS A 130 -6.20 0.59 28.51
C LYS A 130 -5.91 -0.86 28.06
N ALA A 131 -6.54 -1.31 27.01
CA ALA A 131 -6.35 -2.69 26.49
C ALA A 131 -4.90 -2.90 26.00
N LEU A 132 -4.26 -1.89 25.37
CA LEU A 132 -2.84 -1.94 25.02
C LEU A 132 -1.93 -2.05 26.25
N ARG A 133 -2.20 -1.31 27.32
CA ARG A 133 -1.45 -1.41 28.59
C ARG A 133 -1.65 -2.77 29.25
N ASP A 134 -2.88 -3.32 29.22
CA ASP A 134 -3.16 -4.67 29.70
C ASP A 134 -2.38 -5.71 28.86
N ALA A 135 -2.34 -5.55 27.53
CA ALA A 135 -1.54 -6.41 26.65
C ALA A 135 -0.04 -6.32 26.96
N ALA A 136 0.48 -5.11 27.20
CA ALA A 136 1.87 -4.88 27.58
C ALA A 136 2.26 -5.59 28.88
N SER A 137 1.34 -5.66 29.86
CA SER A 137 1.58 -6.38 31.12
C SER A 137 1.61 -7.90 30.99
N LEU A 138 1.04 -8.42 29.88
CA LEU A 138 0.99 -9.85 29.55
C LEU A 138 2.11 -10.27 28.57
N SER A 139 2.94 -9.33 28.11
CA SER A 139 4.06 -9.63 27.21
C SER A 139 5.31 -10.02 28.00
N ASP A 140 5.96 -11.08 27.56
CA ASP A 140 7.29 -11.48 28.02
C ASP A 140 8.43 -10.75 27.29
N ASP A 141 8.13 -10.14 26.11
CA ASP A 141 9.03 -9.24 25.40
C ASP A 141 8.96 -7.82 25.96
N LYS A 142 10.05 -7.39 26.63
CA LYS A 142 10.13 -6.09 27.29
C LYS A 142 10.13 -4.92 26.31
N ALA A 143 10.75 -5.07 25.13
CA ALA A 143 10.80 -4.02 24.11
C ALA A 143 9.40 -3.81 23.52
N PHE A 144 8.72 -4.89 23.15
CA PHE A 144 7.36 -4.87 22.68
C PHE A 144 6.38 -4.33 23.74
N ALA A 145 6.53 -4.75 25.00
CA ALA A 145 5.73 -4.22 26.11
C ALA A 145 5.93 -2.70 26.31
N ASN A 146 7.16 -2.21 26.16
CA ASN A 146 7.46 -0.78 26.23
C ASN A 146 6.79 -0.02 25.07
N PHE A 147 6.93 -0.52 23.86
CA PHE A 147 6.27 0.04 22.68
C PHE A 147 4.75 0.13 22.88
N LEU A 148 4.09 -0.91 23.36
CA LEU A 148 2.64 -0.92 23.59
C LEU A 148 2.20 0.14 24.61
N ARG A 149 2.99 0.40 25.66
CA ARG A 149 2.71 1.48 26.63
C ARG A 149 2.84 2.86 26.01
N LEU A 150 3.92 3.10 25.25
CA LEU A 150 4.11 4.35 24.53
C LEU A 150 3.00 4.58 23.49
N ARG A 151 2.56 3.54 22.81
CA ARG A 151 1.46 3.62 21.85
C ARG A 151 0.13 3.92 22.54
N ALA A 152 -0.11 3.35 23.70
CA ALA A 152 -1.27 3.69 24.52
C ALA A 152 -1.28 5.16 24.96
N ASP A 153 -0.11 5.72 25.27
CA ASP A 153 0.02 7.15 25.59
C ASP A 153 -0.20 8.02 24.34
N ALA A 154 0.31 7.59 23.18
CA ALA A 154 0.14 8.26 21.90
C ALA A 154 -1.35 8.37 21.49
N LEU A 155 -2.14 7.31 21.67
CA LEU A 155 -3.59 7.33 21.41
C LEU A 155 -4.34 8.39 22.24
N LEU A 156 -3.80 8.80 23.39
CA LEU A 156 -4.43 9.78 24.29
C LEU A 156 -3.86 11.21 24.15
N THR A 157 -2.90 11.40 23.26
CA THR A 157 -2.20 12.69 23.11
C THR A 157 -2.02 13.14 21.67
N ASP A 158 -2.26 12.25 20.69
CA ASP A 158 -1.94 12.39 19.26
C ASP A 158 -0.44 12.61 18.99
N ASP A 159 0.45 12.36 19.96
CA ASP A 159 1.91 12.40 19.78
C ASP A 159 2.47 10.98 19.61
N TYR A 160 2.62 10.56 18.36
CA TYR A 160 3.09 9.22 17.99
C TYR A 160 4.62 9.10 17.95
N TYR A 161 5.38 10.19 17.98
CA TYR A 161 6.82 10.19 17.69
C TYR A 161 7.60 9.19 18.56
N LYS A 162 7.43 9.22 19.89
CA LYS A 162 8.16 8.31 20.80
C LYS A 162 7.79 6.84 20.61
N SER A 163 6.51 6.58 20.36
CA SER A 163 6.04 5.23 20.12
C SER A 163 6.52 4.68 18.76
N ASP A 164 6.61 5.53 17.75
CA ASP A 164 7.10 5.16 16.42
C ASP A 164 8.60 4.84 16.44
N LEU A 165 9.40 5.64 17.15
CA LEU A 165 10.82 5.32 17.39
C LEU A 165 10.97 3.95 18.05
N ALA A 166 10.23 3.70 19.14
CA ALA A 166 10.28 2.41 19.83
C ALA A 166 9.79 1.25 18.95
N TRP A 167 8.85 1.50 18.04
CA TRP A 167 8.35 0.51 17.11
C TRP A 167 9.37 0.13 16.02
N VAL A 168 10.03 1.13 15.43
CA VAL A 168 11.09 0.90 14.44
C VAL A 168 12.29 0.17 15.06
N ASP A 169 12.58 0.41 16.33
CA ASP A 169 13.67 -0.24 17.09
C ASP A 169 13.37 -1.70 17.50
N LEU A 170 12.15 -2.22 17.30
CA LEU A 170 11.86 -3.63 17.57
C LEU A 170 12.69 -4.54 16.66
N ASP A 171 13.52 -5.38 17.26
CA ASP A 171 14.34 -6.33 16.53
C ASP A 171 13.72 -7.74 16.57
N ASN A 172 13.33 -8.23 15.39
CA ASN A 172 12.78 -9.57 15.19
C ASN A 172 11.65 -9.95 16.20
N PRO A 173 10.66 -9.08 16.46
CA PRO A 173 9.62 -9.36 17.45
C PRO A 173 8.79 -10.56 17.03
N LYS A 174 8.38 -11.40 17.99
CA LYS A 174 7.46 -12.53 17.73
C LYS A 174 6.07 -12.04 17.36
N PHE A 175 5.61 -10.98 18.02
CA PHE A 175 4.38 -10.27 17.74
C PHE A 175 4.69 -8.84 17.36
N ASP A 176 3.95 -8.31 16.42
CA ASP A 176 3.99 -6.89 16.07
C ASP A 176 2.57 -6.36 15.89
N VAL A 177 2.41 -5.05 15.94
CA VAL A 177 1.09 -4.43 15.78
C VAL A 177 1.19 -3.08 15.07
N ILE A 178 0.15 -2.75 14.32
CA ILE A 178 -0.17 -1.39 13.87
C ILE A 178 -1.39 -0.94 14.68
N PHE A 179 -1.30 0.21 15.34
CA PHE A 179 -2.37 0.88 16.09
C PHE A 179 -2.15 2.39 15.99
N ALA A 180 -2.42 2.98 14.84
CA ALA A 180 -2.23 4.41 14.63
C ALA A 180 -2.97 4.91 13.40
N PRO A 181 -3.25 6.23 13.32
CA PRO A 181 -3.73 6.87 12.11
C PRO A 181 -2.52 7.26 11.24
N TYR A 182 -2.20 6.46 10.24
CA TYR A 182 -1.04 6.67 9.37
C TYR A 182 -1.40 7.09 7.95
N GLU A 183 -2.42 6.44 7.36
CA GLU A 183 -2.72 6.60 5.95
C GLU A 183 -3.76 7.68 5.69
N THR A 184 -3.64 8.35 4.54
CA THR A 184 -4.48 9.49 4.15
C THR A 184 -5.50 9.15 3.06
N TYR A 185 -5.69 7.87 2.73
CA TYR A 185 -6.56 7.44 1.63
C TYR A 185 -8.02 7.85 1.79
N LEU A 186 -8.45 8.05 3.03
CA LEU A 186 -9.80 8.51 3.32
C LEU A 186 -10.01 10.01 3.03
N ASP A 187 -8.95 10.81 3.01
CA ASP A 187 -9.01 12.27 2.80
C ASP A 187 -8.82 12.67 1.33
N ASP A 188 -9.85 12.46 0.50
CA ASP A 188 -9.85 12.93 -0.89
C ASP A 188 -9.98 14.45 -1.00
N LEU A 189 -10.29 15.15 0.10
CA LEU A 189 -10.50 16.59 0.08
C LEU A 189 -9.17 17.36 0.07
N LEU A 190 -8.30 17.09 1.04
CA LEU A 190 -6.97 17.74 1.15
C LEU A 190 -5.80 16.78 1.02
N GLY A 191 -5.99 15.48 1.32
CA GLY A 191 -4.93 14.48 1.38
C GLY A 191 -4.03 14.64 2.62
N VAL A 192 -4.58 15.12 3.73
CA VAL A 192 -3.82 15.48 4.94
C VAL A 192 -4.24 14.66 6.16
N LYS A 193 -5.54 14.44 6.33
CA LYS A 193 -6.07 13.72 7.49
C LYS A 193 -5.77 12.24 7.36
N THR A 194 -5.38 11.65 8.49
CA THR A 194 -5.08 10.21 8.57
C THR A 194 -6.22 9.46 9.25
N SER A 195 -6.39 8.18 8.90
CA SER A 195 -7.39 7.30 9.49
C SER A 195 -6.77 6.18 10.32
N TYR A 196 -7.49 5.71 11.35
CA TYR A 196 -7.00 4.64 12.20
C TYR A 196 -7.00 3.30 11.48
N GLY A 197 -5.80 2.69 11.38
CA GLY A 197 -5.58 1.33 10.91
C GLY A 197 -5.05 0.43 12.03
N VAL A 198 -5.49 -0.82 12.03
CA VAL A 198 -5.07 -1.84 12.99
C VAL A 198 -4.65 -3.12 12.30
N ALA A 199 -3.50 -3.64 12.70
CA ALA A 199 -3.09 -5.01 12.44
C ALA A 199 -2.51 -5.63 13.71
N VAL A 200 -2.93 -6.85 14.04
CA VAL A 200 -2.26 -7.70 15.04
C VAL A 200 -1.56 -8.81 14.28
N MET A 201 -0.25 -8.92 14.48
CA MET A 201 0.62 -9.71 13.60
C MET A 201 1.46 -10.70 14.38
N ILE A 202 1.77 -11.82 13.71
CA ILE A 202 2.67 -12.86 14.19
C ILE A 202 3.77 -13.02 13.15
N ARG A 203 5.04 -12.91 13.59
CA ARG A 203 6.19 -13.02 12.70
C ARG A 203 6.30 -14.40 12.08
N ASN A 204 6.50 -14.45 10.77
CA ASN A 204 6.87 -15.66 10.05
C ASN A 204 8.41 -15.76 9.99
N PRO A 205 9.06 -16.54 10.86
CA PRO A 205 10.51 -16.54 10.95
C PRO A 205 11.18 -17.14 9.71
N GLY A 206 10.55 -18.11 9.06
CA GLY A 206 11.09 -18.75 7.85
C GLY A 206 11.14 -17.78 6.67
N GLU A 207 10.05 -17.06 6.43
CA GLU A 207 9.98 -16.06 5.36
C GLU A 207 10.83 -14.83 5.69
N SER A 208 10.81 -14.36 6.94
CA SER A 208 11.65 -13.23 7.37
C SER A 208 13.16 -13.53 7.21
N ALA A 209 13.58 -14.80 7.41
CA ALA A 209 14.97 -15.19 7.15
C ALA A 209 15.35 -15.09 5.65
N LYS A 210 14.42 -15.31 4.72
CA LYS A 210 14.67 -15.10 3.29
C LYS A 210 14.95 -13.63 2.98
N LEU A 211 14.28 -12.69 3.66
CA LEU A 211 14.52 -11.25 3.50
C LEU A 211 15.96 -10.85 3.86
N ALA A 212 16.58 -11.50 4.84
CA ALA A 212 17.96 -11.23 5.21
C ALA A 212 18.93 -11.45 4.04
N THR A 213 18.60 -12.41 3.16
CA THR A 213 19.37 -12.66 1.93
C THR A 213 19.32 -11.46 0.99
N TYR A 214 18.13 -10.91 0.76
CA TYR A 214 17.98 -9.73 -0.11
C TYR A 214 18.69 -8.51 0.47
N LYS A 215 18.47 -8.21 1.75
CA LYS A 215 19.10 -7.09 2.48
C LYS A 215 20.62 -7.10 2.35
N LYS A 216 21.25 -8.27 2.45
CA LYS A 216 22.70 -8.42 2.37
C LYS A 216 23.29 -7.88 1.07
N TYR A 217 22.54 -7.93 -0.03
CA TYR A 217 23.03 -7.58 -1.36
C TYR A 217 22.47 -6.25 -1.91
N VAL A 218 21.74 -5.49 -1.11
CA VAL A 218 21.13 -4.20 -1.56
C VAL A 218 22.18 -3.25 -2.10
N ALA A 219 23.31 -3.07 -1.40
CA ALA A 219 24.41 -2.21 -1.86
C ALA A 219 25.05 -2.71 -3.16
N ASP A 220 25.27 -4.02 -3.26
CA ASP A 220 25.84 -4.62 -4.48
C ASP A 220 24.89 -4.49 -5.68
N ILE A 221 23.58 -4.61 -5.46
CA ILE A 221 22.55 -4.39 -6.49
C ILE A 221 22.56 -2.92 -6.92
N GLN A 222 22.58 -1.98 -5.96
CA GLN A 222 22.67 -0.53 -6.24
C GLN A 222 23.89 -0.23 -7.12
N ASP A 223 25.04 -0.80 -6.81
CA ASP A 223 26.28 -0.60 -7.59
C ASP A 223 26.18 -1.22 -8.99
N ALA A 224 25.41 -2.30 -9.14
CA ALA A 224 25.22 -2.99 -10.41
C ALA A 224 24.15 -2.36 -11.32
N LEU A 225 23.34 -1.41 -10.82
CA LEU A 225 22.30 -0.77 -11.62
C LEU A 225 22.87 -0.13 -12.89
N PRO A 226 22.12 -0.19 -14.02
CA PRO A 226 22.53 0.38 -15.30
C PRO A 226 22.39 1.92 -15.30
N LEU A 227 23.06 2.57 -14.36
CA LEU A 227 23.07 4.01 -14.10
C LEU A 227 24.51 4.53 -14.10
N ALA A 228 24.71 5.75 -14.55
CA ALA A 228 26.05 6.37 -14.53
C ALA A 228 26.58 6.49 -13.09
N ALA A 229 27.86 6.26 -12.88
CA ALA A 229 28.47 6.22 -11.55
C ALA A 229 28.24 7.51 -10.72
N PHE A 230 28.20 8.66 -11.38
CA PHE A 230 27.97 9.96 -10.73
C PHE A 230 26.52 10.21 -10.34
N ASP A 231 25.56 9.39 -10.81
CA ASP A 231 24.14 9.43 -10.42
C ASP A 231 23.81 8.43 -9.32
N LYS A 232 24.74 7.54 -8.99
CA LYS A 232 24.58 6.61 -7.87
C LYS A 232 24.86 7.32 -6.56
N PRO A 233 23.98 7.21 -5.55
CA PRO A 233 24.25 7.76 -4.22
C PRO A 233 25.49 7.08 -3.61
N SER A 234 26.31 7.87 -2.91
CA SER A 234 27.53 7.38 -2.26
C SER A 234 27.27 6.47 -1.04
N ASN A 235 26.07 6.52 -0.50
CA ASN A 235 25.63 5.68 0.62
C ASN A 235 24.29 5.02 0.24
N ALA A 236 24.24 3.69 0.25
CA ALA A 236 22.96 3.00 0.36
C ALA A 236 22.28 3.47 1.65
N GLY A 237 21.02 3.89 1.56
CA GLY A 237 20.26 4.40 2.71
C GLY A 237 20.31 3.45 3.92
N HIS A 238 19.86 3.92 5.08
CA HIS A 238 19.84 3.12 6.31
C HIS A 238 19.09 1.80 6.04
N PRO A 239 19.65 0.65 6.49
CA PRO A 239 18.96 -0.62 6.36
C PRO A 239 17.68 -0.58 7.21
N THR A 240 16.55 -0.46 6.53
CA THR A 240 15.24 -0.42 7.21
C THR A 240 14.85 -1.82 7.69
N PRO A 241 14.21 -1.95 8.87
CA PRO A 241 13.60 -3.20 9.29
C PRO A 241 12.60 -3.71 8.24
N MET A 242 12.69 -4.99 7.91
CA MET A 242 11.76 -5.65 6.98
C MET A 242 11.32 -6.98 7.60
N GLU A 243 10.03 -7.22 7.65
CA GLU A 243 9.47 -8.40 8.30
C GLU A 243 8.32 -9.00 7.50
N VAL A 244 8.29 -10.34 7.42
CA VAL A 244 7.13 -11.07 6.91
C VAL A 244 6.30 -11.50 8.09
N MET A 245 5.05 -11.06 8.09
CA MET A 245 4.09 -11.26 9.16
C MET A 245 2.83 -11.96 8.65
N ASP A 246 2.22 -12.77 9.48
CA ASP A 246 0.82 -13.17 9.33
C ASP A 246 -0.04 -12.25 10.18
N ALA A 247 -1.06 -11.62 9.60
CA ALA A 247 -1.99 -10.75 10.29
C ALA A 247 -3.32 -11.46 10.51
N PRO A 248 -3.52 -12.20 11.62
CA PRO A 248 -4.76 -12.90 11.92
C PRO A 248 -5.93 -11.96 12.28
N TYR A 249 -5.63 -10.69 12.57
CA TYR A 249 -6.65 -9.67 12.84
C TYR A 249 -6.24 -8.33 12.23
N ARG A 250 -7.20 -7.71 11.56
CA ARG A 250 -7.16 -6.34 11.07
C ARG A 250 -8.46 -5.63 11.39
N SER A 251 -8.41 -4.32 11.55
CA SER A 251 -9.57 -3.43 11.67
C SER A 251 -9.24 -2.02 11.19
N GLY A 252 -10.24 -1.17 11.11
CA GLY A 252 -10.09 0.17 10.58
C GLY A 252 -9.62 0.17 9.13
N ASP A 253 -8.82 1.13 8.76
CA ASP A 253 -8.32 1.35 7.40
C ASP A 253 -7.69 0.09 6.76
N LEU A 254 -7.00 -0.72 7.56
CA LEU A 254 -6.40 -1.98 7.09
C LEU A 254 -7.41 -3.13 6.85
N ARG A 255 -8.68 -2.97 7.25
CA ARG A 255 -9.74 -3.98 7.07
C ARG A 255 -10.64 -3.69 5.89
N HIS A 256 -10.83 -2.42 5.54
CA HIS A 256 -11.83 -1.98 4.59
C HIS A 256 -11.22 -1.66 3.22
N GLY A 257 -12.03 -1.78 2.17
CA GLY A 257 -11.61 -1.49 0.81
C GLY A 257 -10.47 -2.40 0.30
N TYR A 258 -9.42 -1.80 -0.19
CA TYR A 258 -8.24 -2.50 -0.68
C TYR A 258 -7.48 -3.21 0.45
N GLN A 259 -7.23 -4.50 0.26
CA GLN A 259 -6.49 -5.29 1.26
C GLN A 259 -4.99 -5.18 1.03
N ALA A 260 -4.33 -4.26 1.73
CA ALA A 260 -2.88 -4.10 1.64
C ALA A 260 -2.14 -5.43 1.88
N VAL A 261 -1.13 -5.72 1.06
CA VAL A 261 -0.25 -6.90 1.22
C VAL A 261 1.11 -6.52 1.78
N ALA A 262 1.43 -5.23 1.80
CA ALA A 262 2.62 -4.67 2.44
C ALA A 262 2.31 -3.25 2.93
N ASP A 263 3.04 -2.84 3.97
CA ASP A 263 3.04 -1.47 4.50
C ASP A 263 4.48 -1.00 4.73
N ASN A 264 4.71 0.30 4.54
CA ASN A 264 5.99 0.95 4.79
C ASN A 264 5.77 2.15 5.72
N LEU A 265 5.88 1.95 7.01
CA LEU A 265 5.47 2.87 8.07
C LEU A 265 6.60 3.10 9.10
N PRO A 266 6.53 4.14 9.93
CA PRO A 266 5.54 5.22 9.97
C PRO A 266 5.75 6.26 8.88
N ASN A 267 4.76 7.15 8.66
CA ASN A 267 4.81 8.21 7.65
C ASN A 267 5.40 9.55 8.17
N ASP A 268 5.99 9.57 9.38
CA ASP A 268 6.59 10.78 9.98
C ASP A 268 7.98 11.06 9.36
N PRO A 269 8.18 12.21 8.67
CA PRO A 269 9.46 12.53 8.04
C PRO A 269 10.62 12.66 9.05
N ARG A 270 10.35 12.97 10.32
CA ARG A 270 11.36 13.01 11.38
C ARG A 270 11.89 11.61 11.70
N ILE A 271 10.99 10.62 11.74
CA ILE A 271 11.35 9.21 11.94
C ILE A 271 12.12 8.70 10.72
N HIS A 272 11.67 9.03 9.50
CA HIS A 272 12.39 8.68 8.28
C HIS A 272 13.84 9.19 8.29
N ALA A 273 14.06 10.42 8.73
CA ALA A 273 15.40 11.02 8.81
C ALA A 273 16.28 10.38 9.90
N GLU A 274 15.69 9.97 11.04
CA GLU A 274 16.42 9.47 12.20
C GLU A 274 16.68 7.97 12.15
N LYS A 275 15.67 7.17 11.74
CA LYS A 275 15.65 5.71 11.83
C LYS A 275 15.29 4.99 10.53
N GLY A 276 14.69 5.70 9.57
CA GLY A 276 14.04 5.09 8.42
C GLY A 276 12.62 4.62 8.73
N THR A 277 12.16 3.63 8.00
CA THR A 277 10.82 3.05 8.13
C THR A 277 10.88 1.56 8.41
N LYS A 278 9.77 0.95 8.79
CA LYS A 278 9.60 -0.49 8.91
C LYS A 278 8.73 -0.98 7.75
N LYS A 279 9.23 -1.96 6.99
CA LYS A 279 8.48 -2.60 5.91
C LYS A 279 7.91 -3.92 6.40
N ILE A 280 6.60 -4.06 6.31
CA ILE A 280 5.86 -5.23 6.77
C ILE A 280 5.16 -5.87 5.56
N PHE A 281 5.36 -7.17 5.37
CA PHE A 281 4.69 -7.95 4.33
C PHE A 281 3.67 -8.88 5.00
N PHE A 282 2.39 -8.74 4.63
CA PHE A 282 1.31 -9.54 5.19
C PHE A 282 1.13 -10.83 4.40
N LYS A 283 1.87 -11.86 4.81
CA LYS A 283 1.96 -13.11 4.06
C LYS A 283 0.63 -13.80 3.85
N ASN A 284 -0.20 -13.93 4.89
CA ASN A 284 -1.51 -14.59 4.77
C ASN A 284 -2.45 -13.87 3.79
N PHE A 285 -2.41 -12.53 3.73
CA PHE A 285 -3.17 -11.74 2.75
C PHE A 285 -2.59 -11.89 1.34
N MET A 286 -1.28 -11.86 1.23
CA MET A 286 -0.59 -12.09 -0.03
C MET A 286 -0.87 -13.50 -0.57
N ASP A 287 -0.76 -14.54 0.26
CA ASP A 287 -1.06 -15.93 -0.11
C ASP A 287 -2.51 -16.08 -0.58
N ALA A 288 -3.45 -15.45 0.11
CA ALA A 288 -4.85 -15.47 -0.28
C ALA A 288 -5.06 -14.77 -1.64
N ARG A 289 -4.49 -13.56 -1.82
CA ARG A 289 -4.57 -12.83 -3.10
C ARG A 289 -3.95 -13.63 -4.25
N VAL A 290 -2.78 -14.21 -4.05
CA VAL A 290 -2.14 -15.03 -5.07
C VAL A 290 -3.03 -16.22 -5.43
N ASN A 291 -3.52 -16.96 -4.45
CA ASN A 291 -4.30 -18.17 -4.67
C ASN A 291 -5.66 -17.90 -5.34
N TYR A 292 -6.37 -16.87 -4.89
CA TYR A 292 -7.77 -16.64 -5.30
C TYR A 292 -7.92 -15.60 -6.40
N VAL A 293 -6.89 -14.80 -6.67
CA VAL A 293 -6.95 -13.73 -7.67
C VAL A 293 -5.86 -13.90 -8.73
N VAL A 294 -4.57 -13.85 -8.36
CA VAL A 294 -3.45 -13.81 -9.32
C VAL A 294 -3.35 -15.11 -10.12
N LEU A 295 -3.32 -16.27 -9.44
CA LEU A 295 -3.24 -17.57 -10.12
C LEU A 295 -4.44 -17.87 -11.01
N PRO A 296 -5.70 -17.61 -10.60
CA PRO A 296 -6.85 -17.74 -11.50
C PRO A 296 -6.75 -16.84 -12.73
N ILE A 297 -6.31 -15.59 -12.61
CA ILE A 297 -6.10 -14.69 -13.74
C ILE A 297 -4.98 -15.24 -14.66
N GLY A 298 -3.86 -15.65 -14.11
CA GLY A 298 -2.78 -16.29 -14.86
C GLY A 298 -3.26 -17.50 -15.65
N LYS A 299 -4.06 -18.38 -15.04
CA LYS A 299 -4.66 -19.53 -15.70
C LYS A 299 -5.59 -19.18 -16.88
N LEU A 300 -6.26 -18.02 -16.80
CA LEU A 300 -7.15 -17.56 -17.86
C LEU A 300 -6.39 -16.89 -19.01
N LEU A 301 -5.37 -16.11 -18.71
CA LEU A 301 -4.75 -15.19 -19.67
C LEU A 301 -3.39 -15.67 -20.19
N MET A 302 -2.63 -16.44 -19.41
CA MET A 302 -1.33 -16.95 -19.84
C MET A 302 -1.48 -18.22 -20.69
N ARG A 303 -0.52 -18.46 -21.59
CA ARG A 303 -0.45 -19.67 -22.39
C ARG A 303 -0.40 -20.90 -21.48
N GLN A 304 -1.07 -21.98 -21.88
CA GLN A 304 -1.36 -23.13 -21.01
C GLN A 304 -0.10 -23.77 -20.40
N ASP A 305 1.00 -23.82 -21.15
CA ASP A 305 2.30 -24.37 -20.68
C ASP A 305 3.01 -23.46 -19.67
N GLN A 306 2.56 -22.22 -19.51
CA GLN A 306 3.10 -21.23 -18.57
C GLN A 306 2.13 -20.84 -17.46
N ALA A 307 0.86 -21.19 -17.60
CA ALA A 307 -0.21 -20.77 -16.70
C ALA A 307 -0.07 -21.32 -15.26
N SER A 308 0.75 -22.34 -15.04
CA SER A 308 1.08 -22.91 -13.71
C SER A 308 2.41 -22.42 -13.13
N LEU A 309 3.13 -21.53 -13.83
CA LEU A 309 4.42 -21.02 -13.37
C LEU A 309 4.30 -19.93 -12.29
N PRO A 310 3.29 -19.03 -12.29
CA PRO A 310 3.15 -18.09 -11.18
C PRO A 310 3.01 -18.84 -9.85
N SER A 311 3.65 -18.34 -8.80
CA SER A 311 3.64 -18.98 -7.48
C SER A 311 3.59 -17.94 -6.37
N MET A 312 3.20 -18.37 -5.16
CA MET A 312 3.20 -17.51 -3.97
C MET A 312 4.62 -17.02 -3.65
N ASP A 313 5.60 -17.92 -3.68
CA ASP A 313 6.99 -17.62 -3.42
C ASP A 313 7.59 -16.65 -4.48
N GLY A 314 7.19 -16.82 -5.74
CA GLY A 314 7.57 -15.93 -6.83
C GLY A 314 6.97 -14.55 -6.66
N TYR A 315 5.69 -14.47 -6.37
CA TYR A 315 4.98 -13.21 -6.16
C TYR A 315 5.53 -12.46 -4.93
N LEU A 316 5.72 -13.15 -3.80
CA LEU A 316 6.35 -12.58 -2.60
C LEU A 316 7.75 -12.02 -2.92
N SER A 317 8.57 -12.77 -3.66
CA SER A 317 9.93 -12.32 -4.01
C SER A 317 9.90 -11.05 -4.88
N VAL A 318 8.97 -10.97 -5.83
CA VAL A 318 8.79 -9.79 -6.68
C VAL A 318 8.35 -8.58 -5.83
N VAL A 319 7.34 -8.73 -4.97
CA VAL A 319 6.86 -7.65 -4.10
C VAL A 319 7.94 -7.19 -3.11
N VAL A 320 8.68 -8.11 -2.50
CA VAL A 320 9.80 -7.77 -1.61
C VAL A 320 10.87 -6.96 -2.34
N MET A 321 11.24 -7.38 -3.54
CA MET A 321 12.26 -6.66 -4.32
C MET A 321 11.73 -5.33 -4.85
N HIS A 322 10.46 -5.21 -5.16
CA HIS A 322 9.79 -3.94 -5.45
C HIS A 322 9.98 -2.95 -4.29
N GLU A 323 9.59 -3.36 -3.08
CA GLU A 323 9.72 -2.53 -1.87
C GLU A 323 11.17 -2.14 -1.54
N ILE A 324 12.13 -3.05 -1.75
CA ILE A 324 13.55 -2.73 -1.63
C ILE A 324 13.95 -1.68 -2.66
N SER A 325 13.44 -1.80 -3.88
CA SER A 325 13.85 -1.00 -5.04
C SER A 325 13.33 0.44 -5.02
N HIS A 326 12.34 0.76 -4.17
CA HIS A 326 12.03 2.16 -3.84
C HIS A 326 13.23 2.91 -3.27
N GLY A 327 14.09 2.21 -2.53
CA GLY A 327 15.34 2.78 -1.98
C GLY A 327 16.55 2.73 -2.93
N LEU A 328 16.39 2.20 -4.14
CA LEU A 328 17.45 2.05 -5.13
C LEU A 328 17.30 3.04 -6.28
N GLY A 329 18.40 3.30 -6.97
CA GLY A 329 18.46 4.26 -8.07
C GLY A 329 19.11 5.59 -7.67
N PRO A 330 18.83 6.69 -8.38
CA PRO A 330 19.37 8.00 -8.06
C PRO A 330 18.69 8.60 -6.82
N ALA A 331 19.46 9.30 -5.98
CA ALA A 331 18.88 10.02 -4.84
C ALA A 331 18.29 11.39 -5.24
N TYR A 332 18.79 11.98 -6.31
CA TYR A 332 18.39 13.29 -6.85
C TYR A 332 18.42 13.28 -8.35
N SER A 333 17.59 14.12 -8.96
CA SER A 333 17.74 14.49 -10.37
C SER A 333 18.85 15.51 -10.57
N ARG A 334 19.49 15.49 -11.74
CA ARG A 334 20.43 16.54 -12.21
C ARG A 334 19.74 17.44 -13.22
N VAL A 335 19.21 18.56 -12.77
CA VAL A 335 18.56 19.56 -13.62
C VAL A 335 19.51 20.74 -13.83
N ALA A 336 19.88 21.03 -15.06
CA ALA A 336 20.85 22.09 -15.41
C ALA A 336 22.17 22.01 -14.62
N GLY A 337 22.66 20.78 -14.35
CA GLY A 337 23.91 20.53 -13.61
C GLY A 337 23.81 20.68 -12.09
N LYS A 338 22.61 20.91 -11.54
CA LYS A 338 22.35 20.99 -10.10
C LYS A 338 21.50 19.81 -9.64
N GLN A 339 21.67 19.42 -8.38
CA GLN A 339 20.78 18.47 -7.73
C GLN A 339 19.39 19.10 -7.50
N ALA A 340 18.35 18.35 -7.80
CA ALA A 340 16.96 18.72 -7.58
C ALA A 340 16.19 17.49 -7.07
N ASP A 341 15.08 17.72 -6.36
CA ASP A 341 14.17 16.65 -5.97
C ASP A 341 13.58 15.99 -7.22
N ILE A 342 13.54 14.64 -7.22
CA ILE A 342 13.06 13.86 -8.38
C ILE A 342 11.57 14.10 -8.58
N ARG A 343 10.79 14.09 -7.50
CA ARG A 343 9.33 14.29 -7.53
C ARG A 343 8.98 15.66 -8.12
N GLU A 344 9.67 16.71 -7.65
CA GLU A 344 9.45 18.07 -8.17
C GLU A 344 9.87 18.18 -9.64
N SER A 345 10.98 17.56 -10.02
CA SER A 345 11.50 17.59 -11.39
C SER A 345 10.59 16.88 -12.37
N ILE A 346 10.07 15.70 -12.01
CA ILE A 346 9.20 14.88 -12.85
C ILE A 346 7.74 15.38 -12.81
N GLY A 347 7.28 15.87 -11.64
CA GLY A 347 5.93 16.43 -11.48
C GLY A 347 4.83 15.35 -11.45
N PRO A 348 3.62 15.62 -12.01
CA PRO A 348 2.42 14.81 -11.78
C PRO A 348 2.51 13.32 -12.18
N ILE A 349 3.47 12.96 -13.04
CA ILE A 349 3.65 11.57 -13.48
C ILE A 349 4.60 10.78 -12.59
N TYR A 350 5.21 11.43 -11.59
CA TYR A 350 6.23 10.83 -10.73
C TYR A 350 5.76 9.52 -10.07
N SER A 351 4.56 9.48 -9.50
CA SER A 351 4.09 8.27 -8.82
C SER A 351 4.11 7.04 -9.72
N GLY A 352 3.58 7.15 -10.95
CA GLY A 352 3.64 6.03 -11.89
C GLY A 352 5.06 5.68 -12.35
N LEU A 353 5.96 6.66 -12.44
CA LEU A 353 7.36 6.42 -12.78
C LEU A 353 8.09 5.69 -11.64
N GLU A 354 7.88 6.10 -10.40
CA GLU A 354 8.48 5.51 -9.21
C GLU A 354 8.04 4.05 -9.02
N GLU A 355 6.74 3.77 -9.20
CA GLU A 355 6.23 2.41 -9.14
C GLU A 355 6.83 1.52 -10.23
N ALA A 356 6.90 2.02 -11.47
CA ALA A 356 7.56 1.30 -12.55
C ALA A 356 9.04 1.07 -12.30
N LYS A 357 9.74 2.07 -11.74
CA LYS A 357 11.15 1.92 -11.35
C LYS A 357 11.30 0.85 -10.27
N ALA A 358 10.44 0.84 -9.26
CA ALA A 358 10.49 -0.14 -8.19
C ALA A 358 10.26 -1.57 -8.70
N ASP A 359 9.27 -1.80 -9.54
CA ASP A 359 9.00 -3.10 -10.17
C ASP A 359 10.18 -3.58 -11.00
N ILE A 360 10.65 -2.76 -11.92
CA ILE A 360 11.66 -3.16 -12.91
C ILE A 360 13.06 -3.28 -12.29
N VAL A 361 13.43 -2.40 -11.36
CA VAL A 361 14.67 -2.53 -10.59
C VAL A 361 14.61 -3.75 -9.68
N GLY A 362 13.43 -4.08 -9.15
CA GLY A 362 13.18 -5.30 -8.37
C GLY A 362 13.46 -6.57 -9.19
N LEU A 363 12.90 -6.66 -10.39
CA LEU A 363 13.17 -7.77 -11.32
C LEU A 363 14.66 -7.81 -11.73
N TYR A 364 15.27 -6.67 -12.02
CA TYR A 364 16.71 -6.56 -12.29
C TYR A 364 17.56 -7.09 -11.12
N GLY A 365 17.18 -6.76 -9.89
CA GLY A 365 17.82 -7.25 -8.67
C GLY A 365 17.72 -8.77 -8.52
N LEU A 366 16.54 -9.35 -8.82
CA LEU A 366 16.36 -10.82 -8.84
C LEU A 366 17.26 -11.48 -9.89
N ASP A 367 17.36 -10.92 -11.09
CA ASP A 367 18.25 -11.40 -12.13
C ASP A 367 19.73 -11.33 -11.69
N TRP A 368 20.11 -10.22 -11.07
CA TRP A 368 21.46 -10.05 -10.54
C TRP A 368 21.79 -11.12 -9.47
N LEU A 369 20.87 -11.36 -8.53
CA LEU A 369 21.04 -12.39 -7.48
C LEU A 369 21.16 -13.80 -8.07
N MET A 370 20.38 -14.11 -9.08
CA MET A 370 20.48 -15.38 -9.81
C MET A 370 21.79 -15.52 -10.57
N ASN A 371 22.26 -14.45 -11.19
CA ASN A 371 23.53 -14.44 -11.93
C ASN A 371 24.76 -14.55 -11.00
N LYS A 372 24.64 -14.07 -9.75
CA LYS A 372 25.64 -14.26 -8.69
C LYS A 372 25.56 -15.63 -8.01
N GLY A 373 24.58 -16.45 -8.35
CA GLY A 373 24.36 -17.76 -7.72
C GLY A 373 23.82 -17.71 -6.30
N VAL A 374 23.31 -16.54 -5.86
CA VAL A 374 22.64 -16.36 -4.57
C VAL A 374 21.25 -17.00 -4.59
N LEU A 375 20.55 -16.84 -5.70
CA LEU A 375 19.27 -17.49 -5.98
C LEU A 375 19.42 -18.53 -7.11
N PRO A 376 18.64 -19.60 -7.09
CA PRO A 376 18.67 -20.59 -8.17
C PRO A 376 18.18 -19.98 -9.50
N LYS A 377 18.93 -20.15 -10.59
CA LYS A 377 18.53 -19.67 -11.94
C LYS A 377 17.19 -20.26 -12.43
N SER A 378 16.81 -21.43 -11.93
CA SER A 378 15.52 -22.07 -12.24
C SER A 378 14.31 -21.23 -11.80
N ARG A 379 14.50 -20.31 -10.84
CA ARG A 379 13.45 -19.41 -10.33
C ARG A 379 13.08 -18.28 -11.29
N ALA A 380 13.89 -17.98 -12.31
CA ALA A 380 13.61 -16.91 -13.26
C ALA A 380 12.21 -17.02 -13.88
N ARG A 381 11.80 -18.26 -14.26
CA ARG A 381 10.48 -18.48 -14.87
C ARG A 381 9.33 -18.20 -13.91
N ASP A 382 9.49 -18.53 -12.67
CA ASP A 382 8.55 -18.29 -11.60
C ASP A 382 8.40 -16.78 -11.30
N TYR A 383 9.51 -16.06 -11.14
CA TYR A 383 9.50 -14.63 -10.88
C TYR A 383 8.82 -13.85 -12.01
N TYR A 384 9.22 -14.05 -13.25
CA TYR A 384 8.62 -13.36 -14.39
C TYR A 384 7.15 -13.73 -14.60
N ALA A 385 6.79 -15.00 -14.42
CA ALA A 385 5.40 -15.41 -14.57
C ALA A 385 4.53 -14.82 -13.46
N SER A 386 5.05 -14.72 -12.22
CA SER A 386 4.33 -14.12 -11.10
C SER A 386 4.14 -12.61 -11.31
N HIS A 387 5.16 -11.91 -11.80
CA HIS A 387 5.06 -10.49 -12.15
C HIS A 387 4.02 -10.25 -13.26
N VAL A 388 4.10 -10.98 -14.38
CA VAL A 388 3.15 -10.82 -15.49
C VAL A 388 1.71 -11.15 -15.08
N ALA A 389 1.51 -12.15 -14.23
CA ALA A 389 0.18 -12.44 -13.68
C ALA A 389 -0.30 -11.32 -12.73
N GLY A 390 0.61 -10.68 -12.00
CA GLY A 390 0.38 -9.48 -11.21
C GLY A 390 -0.10 -8.31 -12.08
N ILE A 391 0.60 -8.02 -13.18
CA ILE A 391 0.20 -7.00 -14.15
C ILE A 391 -1.26 -7.21 -14.58
N PHE A 392 -1.65 -8.41 -15.01
CA PHE A 392 -3.03 -8.68 -15.42
C PHE A 392 -4.05 -8.44 -14.31
N ARG A 393 -3.69 -8.73 -13.05
CA ARG A 393 -4.53 -8.45 -11.89
C ARG A 393 -4.76 -6.96 -11.72
N THR A 394 -3.71 -6.16 -11.80
CA THR A 394 -3.76 -4.74 -11.50
C THR A 394 -4.46 -3.96 -12.62
N VAL A 395 -4.03 -4.16 -13.87
CA VAL A 395 -4.54 -3.38 -15.02
C VAL A 395 -5.98 -3.71 -15.41
N ARG A 396 -6.59 -4.79 -14.87
CA ARG A 396 -7.99 -5.12 -15.18
C ARG A 396 -8.99 -4.07 -14.69
N PHE A 397 -8.60 -3.21 -13.77
CA PHE A 397 -9.41 -2.11 -13.24
C PHE A 397 -9.15 -0.76 -13.94
N GLY A 398 -8.34 -0.77 -15.01
CA GLY A 398 -7.96 0.44 -15.73
C GLY A 398 -6.54 0.89 -15.38
N VAL A 399 -6.18 2.11 -15.79
CA VAL A 399 -4.81 2.64 -15.70
C VAL A 399 -4.74 3.99 -14.96
N ALA A 400 -5.75 4.31 -14.18
CA ALA A 400 -5.82 5.59 -13.46
C ALA A 400 -4.91 5.63 -12.21
N GLU A 401 -4.80 4.50 -11.53
CA GLU A 401 -3.99 4.32 -10.33
C GLU A 401 -2.49 4.19 -10.69
N ALA A 402 -1.58 4.54 -9.77
CA ALA A 402 -0.14 4.62 -10.03
C ALA A 402 0.49 3.29 -10.47
N HIS A 403 0.23 2.21 -9.73
CA HIS A 403 0.73 0.87 -10.07
C HIS A 403 0.15 0.38 -11.40
N ALA A 404 -1.15 0.57 -11.62
CA ALA A 404 -1.79 0.16 -12.88
C ALA A 404 -1.23 0.93 -14.09
N ARG A 405 -0.86 2.19 -13.90
CA ARG A 405 -0.20 3.01 -14.91
C ARG A 405 1.22 2.51 -15.18
N ALA A 406 1.96 2.17 -14.14
CA ALA A 406 3.29 1.60 -14.21
C ALA A 406 3.27 0.25 -14.95
N GLU A 407 2.49 -0.69 -14.47
CA GLU A 407 2.39 -2.05 -14.99
C GLU A 407 1.83 -2.10 -16.43
N MET A 408 0.94 -1.17 -16.81
CA MET A 408 0.51 -1.05 -18.21
C MET A 408 1.65 -0.61 -19.13
N MET A 409 2.47 0.33 -18.69
CA MET A 409 3.65 0.77 -19.42
C MET A 409 4.64 -0.39 -19.58
N GLU A 410 4.91 -1.13 -18.52
CA GLU A 410 5.79 -2.31 -18.53
C GLU A 410 5.31 -3.38 -19.49
N PHE A 411 4.01 -3.73 -19.42
CA PHE A 411 3.41 -4.72 -20.32
C PHE A 411 3.61 -4.34 -21.78
N ASN A 412 3.28 -3.11 -22.18
CA ASN A 412 3.40 -2.66 -23.56
C ASN A 412 4.87 -2.61 -24.02
N TYR A 413 5.77 -2.21 -23.11
CA TYR A 413 7.20 -2.26 -23.39
C TYR A 413 7.69 -3.70 -23.62
N PHE A 414 7.32 -4.64 -22.75
CA PHE A 414 7.68 -6.05 -22.91
C PHE A 414 7.10 -6.66 -24.19
N VAL A 415 5.91 -6.24 -24.63
CA VAL A 415 5.32 -6.65 -25.90
C VAL A 415 6.14 -6.08 -27.07
N GLU A 416 6.54 -4.81 -27.05
CA GLU A 416 7.39 -4.18 -28.06
C GLU A 416 8.73 -4.91 -28.18
N GLN A 417 9.34 -5.31 -27.05
CA GLN A 417 10.59 -6.08 -27.00
C GLN A 417 10.38 -7.57 -27.37
N SER A 418 9.18 -8.00 -27.69
CA SER A 418 8.82 -9.40 -27.91
C SER A 418 9.19 -10.32 -26.74
N ALA A 419 9.31 -9.78 -25.53
CA ALA A 419 9.45 -10.51 -24.28
C ALA A 419 8.11 -11.06 -23.77
N ILE A 420 7.00 -10.39 -24.14
CA ILE A 420 5.64 -10.92 -24.05
C ILE A 420 5.06 -10.99 -25.45
N THR A 421 4.42 -12.10 -25.79
CA THR A 421 3.77 -12.32 -27.07
C THR A 421 2.34 -12.81 -26.86
N ARG A 422 1.45 -12.52 -27.82
CA ARG A 422 0.08 -13.01 -27.81
C ARG A 422 -0.07 -14.10 -28.88
N ASP A 423 -0.57 -15.24 -28.46
CA ASP A 423 -0.95 -16.33 -29.38
C ASP A 423 -2.22 -15.94 -30.16
N ALA A 424 -2.12 -15.90 -31.48
CA ALA A 424 -3.21 -15.43 -32.32
C ALA A 424 -4.43 -16.37 -32.30
N THR A 425 -4.22 -17.67 -32.04
CA THR A 425 -5.28 -18.69 -32.05
C THR A 425 -6.06 -18.69 -30.73
N THR A 426 -5.36 -18.67 -29.62
CA THR A 426 -5.95 -18.78 -28.29
C THR A 426 -6.23 -17.42 -27.63
N GLY A 427 -5.58 -16.37 -28.12
CA GLY A 427 -5.60 -15.02 -27.52
C GLY A 427 -4.88 -14.94 -26.18
N ARG A 428 -4.11 -15.96 -25.79
CA ARG A 428 -3.36 -16.03 -24.53
C ARG A 428 -1.98 -15.42 -24.68
N TYR A 429 -1.43 -14.92 -23.57
CA TYR A 429 -0.11 -14.31 -23.54
C TYR A 429 0.96 -15.31 -23.10
N ALA A 430 2.13 -15.21 -23.70
CA ALA A 430 3.29 -16.03 -23.40
C ALA A 430 4.52 -15.16 -23.15
N ILE A 431 5.35 -15.56 -22.18
CA ILE A 431 6.62 -14.94 -21.85
C ILE A 431 7.73 -15.64 -22.63
N ASP A 432 8.56 -14.87 -23.30
CA ASP A 432 9.85 -15.32 -23.81
C ASP A 432 10.91 -15.13 -22.72
N PHE A 433 11.18 -16.20 -21.96
CA PHE A 433 12.12 -16.17 -20.85
C PHE A 433 13.57 -15.91 -21.26
N ALA A 434 13.92 -16.05 -22.54
CA ALA A 434 15.24 -15.71 -23.03
C ALA A 434 15.38 -14.21 -23.29
N LYS A 435 14.31 -13.53 -23.66
CA LYS A 435 14.29 -12.09 -23.95
C LYS A 435 14.01 -11.24 -22.72
N MET A 436 13.26 -11.77 -21.74
CA MET A 436 12.83 -11.02 -20.58
C MET A 436 13.98 -10.34 -19.81
N PRO A 437 15.12 -10.99 -19.51
CA PRO A 437 16.22 -10.33 -18.81
C PRO A 437 16.76 -9.09 -19.53
N GLY A 438 16.87 -9.17 -20.86
CA GLY A 438 17.32 -8.04 -21.70
C GLY A 438 16.29 -6.89 -21.71
N ALA A 439 15.01 -7.22 -21.78
CA ALA A 439 13.93 -6.23 -21.71
C ALA A 439 13.88 -5.55 -20.34
N VAL A 440 14.00 -6.30 -19.24
CA VAL A 440 14.09 -5.74 -17.87
C VAL A 440 15.30 -4.81 -17.74
N ALA A 441 16.48 -5.24 -18.16
CA ALA A 441 17.70 -4.43 -18.04
C ALA A 441 17.61 -3.12 -18.86
N SER A 442 17.03 -3.17 -20.07
CA SER A 442 16.87 -1.98 -20.90
C SER A 442 15.82 -1.02 -20.38
N LEU A 443 14.71 -1.54 -19.82
CA LEU A 443 13.68 -0.72 -19.18
C LEU A 443 14.21 -0.10 -17.87
N ALA A 444 14.93 -0.87 -17.04
CA ALA A 444 15.58 -0.34 -15.85
C ALA A 444 16.48 0.84 -16.17
N LYS A 445 17.30 0.73 -17.21
CA LYS A 445 18.16 1.81 -17.66
C LYS A 445 17.37 3.07 -18.03
N GLU A 446 16.30 2.91 -18.80
CA GLU A 446 15.46 4.03 -19.25
C GLU A 446 14.83 4.76 -18.07
N LEU A 447 14.17 4.03 -17.14
CA LEU A 447 13.49 4.61 -15.99
C LEU A 447 14.46 5.33 -15.06
N LEU A 448 15.59 4.70 -14.76
CA LEU A 448 16.66 5.27 -13.93
C LEU A 448 17.28 6.53 -14.56
N GLU A 449 17.47 6.57 -15.89
CA GLU A 449 17.96 7.76 -16.58
C GLU A 449 16.94 8.90 -16.57
N ILE A 450 15.64 8.61 -16.71
CA ILE A 450 14.57 9.61 -16.60
C ILE A 450 14.60 10.25 -15.20
N GLU A 451 14.69 9.47 -14.14
CA GLU A 451 14.79 10.00 -12.77
C GLU A 451 16.08 10.78 -12.54
N ALA A 452 17.24 10.22 -12.94
CA ALA A 452 18.53 10.86 -12.75
C ALA A 452 18.67 12.21 -13.48
N THR A 453 17.98 12.37 -14.61
CA THR A 453 17.97 13.61 -15.39
C THR A 453 16.84 14.56 -15.03
N GLY A 454 15.83 14.12 -14.30
CA GLY A 454 14.63 14.90 -14.00
C GLY A 454 13.86 15.31 -15.27
N ASN A 455 13.97 14.52 -16.33
CA ASN A 455 13.43 14.89 -17.63
C ASN A 455 11.94 14.58 -17.74
N ARG A 456 11.13 15.50 -17.23
CA ARG A 456 9.67 15.41 -17.26
C ARG A 456 9.11 15.17 -18.66
N THR A 457 9.59 15.88 -19.66
CA THR A 457 9.10 15.73 -21.04
C THR A 457 9.33 14.31 -21.57
N ARG A 458 10.50 13.72 -21.23
CA ARG A 458 10.81 12.31 -21.58
C ARG A 458 9.88 11.35 -20.84
N ALA A 459 9.64 11.57 -19.55
CA ALA A 459 8.72 10.77 -18.76
C ALA A 459 7.28 10.81 -19.34
N GLU A 460 6.77 11.99 -19.63
CA GLU A 460 5.43 12.17 -20.21
C GLU A 460 5.31 11.49 -21.60
N ALA A 461 6.34 11.64 -22.45
CA ALA A 461 6.39 10.98 -23.75
C ALA A 461 6.43 9.45 -23.63
N TRP A 462 7.17 8.94 -22.64
CA TRP A 462 7.30 7.51 -22.38
C TRP A 462 5.96 6.89 -21.96
N PHE A 463 5.29 7.47 -20.95
CA PHE A 463 3.97 7.00 -20.52
C PHE A 463 2.89 7.22 -21.56
N LYS A 464 2.98 8.28 -22.38
CA LYS A 464 2.08 8.46 -23.52
C LYS A 464 2.24 7.34 -24.56
N LYS A 465 3.47 6.88 -24.80
CA LYS A 465 3.75 5.79 -25.74
C LYS A 465 3.25 4.44 -25.22
N TYR A 466 3.51 4.13 -23.96
CA TYR A 466 3.28 2.78 -23.42
C TYR A 466 2.10 2.67 -22.45
N GLY A 467 1.53 3.76 -21.96
CA GLY A 467 0.48 3.74 -20.93
C GLY A 467 -0.94 3.45 -21.43
N THR A 468 -1.14 3.15 -22.71
CA THR A 468 -2.49 2.92 -23.27
C THR A 468 -2.85 1.45 -23.24
N MET A 469 -4.04 1.12 -22.73
CA MET A 469 -4.59 -0.22 -22.72
C MET A 469 -4.83 -0.72 -24.14
N PRO A 470 -4.18 -1.81 -24.63
CA PRO A 470 -4.46 -2.38 -25.93
C PRO A 470 -5.85 -3.03 -25.98
N ALA A 471 -6.54 -2.91 -27.10
CA ALA A 471 -7.90 -3.45 -27.27
C ALA A 471 -7.96 -4.97 -27.10
N ASP A 472 -6.92 -5.68 -27.51
CA ASP A 472 -6.82 -7.15 -27.37
C ASP A 472 -6.56 -7.56 -25.91
N LEU A 473 -5.81 -6.78 -25.12
CA LEU A 473 -5.65 -6.99 -23.70
C LEU A 473 -6.96 -6.70 -22.96
N GLN A 474 -7.62 -5.59 -23.26
CA GLN A 474 -8.94 -5.27 -22.70
C GLN A 474 -9.95 -6.42 -22.94
N ALA A 475 -9.98 -6.96 -24.15
CA ALA A 475 -10.84 -8.10 -24.49
C ALA A 475 -10.42 -9.40 -23.77
N ALA A 476 -9.13 -9.60 -23.47
CA ALA A 476 -8.66 -10.72 -22.67
C ALA A 476 -9.05 -10.56 -21.20
N LEU A 477 -8.87 -9.37 -20.63
CA LEU A 477 -9.20 -9.04 -19.24
C LEU A 477 -10.70 -9.19 -18.95
N SER A 478 -11.58 -8.93 -19.93
CA SER A 478 -13.03 -9.12 -19.74
C SER A 478 -13.42 -10.57 -19.38
N LYS A 479 -12.55 -11.56 -19.66
CA LYS A 479 -12.76 -12.96 -19.27
C LYS A 479 -12.54 -13.19 -17.76
N THR A 480 -11.96 -12.24 -17.05
CA THR A 480 -11.64 -12.37 -15.61
C THR A 480 -12.79 -11.97 -14.69
N GLY A 481 -13.97 -11.64 -15.22
CA GLY A 481 -15.11 -11.13 -14.43
C GLY A 481 -15.65 -12.08 -13.36
N ARG A 482 -15.27 -13.38 -13.39
CA ARG A 482 -15.61 -14.34 -12.32
C ARG A 482 -14.51 -14.47 -11.26
N VAL A 483 -13.35 -13.87 -11.47
CA VAL A 483 -12.29 -13.84 -10.46
C VAL A 483 -12.61 -12.74 -9.47
N PRO A 484 -12.54 -12.99 -8.16
CA PRO A 484 -12.81 -11.96 -7.15
C PRO A 484 -12.02 -10.67 -7.40
N VAL A 485 -12.59 -9.54 -7.00
CA VAL A 485 -11.92 -8.23 -7.08
C VAL A 485 -10.69 -8.23 -6.19
N ASP A 486 -10.87 -8.61 -4.92
CA ASP A 486 -9.80 -8.82 -3.95
C ASP A 486 -10.23 -9.90 -2.94
N VAL A 487 -9.41 -10.15 -1.93
CA VAL A 487 -9.75 -11.03 -0.81
C VAL A 487 -10.69 -10.30 0.16
N ASP A 488 -11.59 -11.05 0.74
CA ASP A 488 -12.48 -10.59 1.80
C ASP A 488 -12.15 -11.40 3.07
N PRO A 489 -11.38 -10.83 4.00
CA PRO A 489 -10.88 -11.56 5.15
C PRO A 489 -12.00 -11.84 6.16
N ILE A 490 -12.04 -13.07 6.69
CA ILE A 490 -12.89 -13.47 7.79
C ILE A 490 -12.02 -13.63 9.04
N THR A 491 -12.34 -12.90 10.10
CA THR A 491 -11.66 -13.04 11.38
C THR A 491 -12.39 -13.99 12.32
N SER A 492 -11.65 -14.87 13.00
CA SER A 492 -12.18 -15.75 14.04
C SER A 492 -12.46 -15.02 15.38
N PHE A 493 -12.06 -13.77 15.50
CA PHE A 493 -12.26 -12.95 16.71
C PHE A 493 -13.59 -12.19 16.72
N GLY A 494 -14.37 -12.29 15.64
CA GLY A 494 -15.62 -11.54 15.45
C GLY A 494 -15.39 -10.08 15.02
N GLU A 495 -16.34 -9.57 14.29
CA GLU A 495 -16.33 -8.19 13.78
C GLU A 495 -17.26 -7.33 14.65
N ASN A 496 -16.90 -7.18 15.93
CA ASN A 496 -17.71 -6.40 16.86
C ASN A 496 -17.32 -4.92 16.78
N VAL A 497 -18.05 -4.16 15.97
CA VAL A 497 -18.06 -2.69 16.03
C VAL A 497 -18.85 -2.27 17.28
N ARG A 498 -18.21 -1.62 18.24
CA ARG A 498 -18.81 -1.17 19.51
C ARG A 498 -19.54 0.16 19.39
#